data_5c6e8001303a5a62e276e8cfaf04c0aa
#
_entry.id   5c6e8001303a5a62e276e8cfaf04c0aa
#
_cell.length_a   1.000
_cell.length_b   1.000
_cell.length_c   1.000
_cell.angle_alpha   90.00
_cell.angle_beta   90.00
_cell.angle_gamma   90.00
#
_symmetry.space_group_name_H-M   'P 1'
#
loop_
_entity.id
_entity.type
_entity.pdbx_description
1 polymer ?
#
loop_
_entity_poly.entity_id
_entity_poly.type
_entity_poly.pdbx_seq_one_letter_code
_entity_poly.pdbx_strand_id
1 'polypeptide(L)'
;MDNRVNPSRYRGALFAGMVAIGVLLSGCVDRAGHANTAVVKVVPPACIKGEPMTQTTLYFGLNRPHGPTISIAEWQSFVDNDVTSRFNEGLTVIDAKGQWLGNNGQVAKESSKALVLIHKDGKEDAIEALRSRYKQQFAQESVMRVDTTVCVDF
;
A
#
# COMPACT_ATOMS: atom_id res chain seq x y z
N MET A 1 8.63 48.06 4.48
CA MET A 1 8.68 48.08 5.95
C MET A 1 9.54 46.93 6.40
N ASP A 2 10.71 47.30 6.82
CA ASP A 2 11.85 46.42 7.15
C ASP A 2 11.74 46.01 8.63
N ASN A 3 11.89 44.76 8.95
CA ASN A 3 12.04 44.34 10.33
C ASN A 3 13.08 43.23 10.45
N ARG A 4 14.32 43.70 10.53
CA ARG A 4 15.50 42.90 10.91
C ARG A 4 15.47 42.65 12.42
N VAL A 5 15.60 41.42 12.87
CA VAL A 5 15.86 41.09 14.27
C VAL A 5 17.27 40.55 14.41
N ASN A 6 18.00 41.21 15.28
CA ASN A 6 19.42 41.14 15.61
C ASN A 6 19.75 39.96 16.56
N PRO A 7 20.89 39.27 16.41
CA PRO A 7 21.31 38.24 17.36
C PRO A 7 22.12 38.83 18.54
N SER A 8 21.63 38.56 19.73
CA SER A 8 22.32 38.94 20.97
C SER A 8 23.37 37.90 21.38
N ARG A 9 24.59 38.38 21.53
CA ARG A 9 25.76 37.68 22.04
C ARG A 9 25.68 37.60 23.59
N TYR A 10 25.94 36.41 24.13
CA TYR A 10 26.38 36.31 25.52
C TYR A 10 27.78 35.71 25.58
N ARG A 11 28.71 36.57 26.12
CA ARG A 11 30.07 36.20 26.49
C ARG A 11 30.12 36.00 28.02
N GLY A 12 30.86 34.99 28.43
CA GLY A 12 31.67 35.06 29.65
C GLY A 12 31.12 34.32 30.86
N ALA A 13 31.83 33.32 31.31
CA ALA A 13 32.72 33.38 32.46
C ALA A 13 33.34 32.00 32.72
N LEU A 14 34.66 32.03 32.84
CA LEU A 14 35.52 30.97 33.33
C LEU A 14 35.31 30.77 34.85
N PHE A 15 35.20 29.53 35.30
CA PHE A 15 35.65 29.15 36.64
C PHE A 15 36.33 27.77 36.60
N ALA A 16 37.58 27.78 37.00
CA ALA A 16 38.42 26.63 37.25
C ALA A 16 38.07 26.03 38.62
N GLY A 17 37.96 24.72 38.69
CA GLY A 17 37.79 24.01 39.95
C GLY A 17 38.14 22.53 39.75
N MET A 18 39.39 22.22 40.14
CA MET A 18 39.99 20.89 40.09
C MET A 18 39.62 20.14 41.37
N VAL A 19 38.91 19.02 41.27
CA VAL A 19 38.93 17.98 42.32
C VAL A 19 38.86 16.61 41.63
N ALA A 20 39.94 15.87 41.74
CA ALA A 20 40.06 14.50 41.35
C ALA A 20 39.47 13.60 42.47
N ILE A 21 38.44 12.84 42.17
CA ILE A 21 38.05 11.68 42.97
C ILE A 21 37.83 10.52 41.99
N GLY A 22 38.79 9.59 42.04
CA GLY A 22 38.70 8.34 41.30
C GLY A 22 37.61 7.43 41.89
N VAL A 23 36.63 7.12 41.10
CA VAL A 23 35.70 6.00 41.37
C VAL A 23 35.82 5.03 40.21
N LEU A 24 36.41 3.88 40.51
CA LEU A 24 36.43 2.72 39.64
C LEU A 24 35.01 2.18 39.57
N LEU A 25 34.25 2.61 38.59
CA LEU A 25 32.99 1.96 38.21
C LEU A 25 33.30 0.90 37.17
N SER A 26 33.24 -0.36 37.60
CA SER A 26 33.19 -1.52 36.73
C SER A 26 31.96 -1.37 35.83
N GLY A 27 32.17 -0.92 34.60
CA GLY A 27 31.12 -0.88 33.60
C GLY A 27 30.73 -2.31 33.21
N CYS A 28 29.52 -2.72 33.57
CA CYS A 28 28.84 -3.84 32.90
C CYS A 28 28.69 -3.43 31.43
N VAL A 29 29.44 -4.08 30.55
CA VAL A 29 29.17 -4.02 29.11
C VAL A 29 27.86 -4.76 28.87
N ASP A 30 26.74 -4.02 28.76
CA ASP A 30 25.53 -4.54 28.24
C ASP A 30 25.81 -4.94 26.79
N ARG A 31 26.00 -6.25 26.63
CA ARG A 31 26.04 -6.89 25.34
C ARG A 31 24.63 -6.75 24.74
N ALA A 32 24.44 -5.73 23.90
CA ALA A 32 23.21 -5.58 23.13
C ALA A 32 23.01 -6.88 22.34
N GLY A 33 22.19 -7.75 22.91
CA GLY A 33 21.73 -8.95 22.25
C GLY A 33 20.99 -8.51 21.00
N HIS A 34 21.56 -8.79 19.85
CA HIS A 34 20.82 -8.71 18.60
C HIS A 34 19.64 -9.68 18.76
N ALA A 35 18.46 -9.12 19.00
CA ALA A 35 17.23 -9.89 18.92
C ALA A 35 17.11 -10.37 17.47
N ASN A 36 17.52 -11.62 17.25
CA ASN A 36 17.19 -12.32 16.03
C ASN A 36 15.66 -12.40 15.96
N THR A 37 15.05 -11.42 15.32
CA THR A 37 13.64 -11.47 14.98
C THR A 37 13.49 -12.60 13.98
N ALA A 38 13.21 -13.80 14.47
CA ALA A 38 12.89 -14.93 13.63
C ALA A 38 11.66 -14.52 12.82
N VAL A 39 11.83 -14.33 11.52
CA VAL A 39 10.71 -14.12 10.61
C VAL A 39 9.92 -15.43 10.63
N VAL A 40 8.80 -15.42 11.34
CA VAL A 40 7.86 -16.52 11.34
C VAL A 40 7.32 -16.61 9.92
N LYS A 41 7.81 -17.56 9.15
CA LYS A 41 7.27 -17.88 7.83
C LYS A 41 5.87 -18.45 8.06
N VAL A 42 4.84 -17.64 7.87
CA VAL A 42 3.46 -18.11 7.88
C VAL A 42 3.32 -19.06 6.70
N VAL A 43 3.26 -20.37 6.98
CA VAL A 43 2.98 -21.37 5.97
C VAL A 43 1.47 -21.31 5.72
N PRO A 44 1.01 -21.09 4.49
CA PRO A 44 -0.42 -21.13 4.18
C PRO A 44 -1.00 -22.48 4.57
N PRO A 45 -2.26 -22.57 5.01
CA PRO A 45 -2.89 -23.85 5.30
C PRO A 45 -2.85 -24.74 4.06
N ALA A 46 -2.49 -26.01 4.25
CA ALA A 46 -2.48 -26.99 3.17
C ALA A 46 -3.89 -27.16 2.61
N CYS A 47 -4.02 -27.14 1.29
CA CYS A 47 -5.30 -27.41 0.62
C CYS A 47 -5.69 -28.87 0.81
N ILE A 48 -6.93 -29.13 1.19
CA ILE A 48 -7.50 -30.48 1.23
C ILE A 48 -7.70 -31.00 -0.21
N LYS A 49 -8.07 -30.09 -1.13
CA LYS A 49 -8.25 -30.35 -2.55
C LYS A 49 -7.71 -29.17 -3.35
N GLY A 50 -7.18 -29.43 -4.53
CA GLY A 50 -6.58 -28.41 -5.37
C GLY A 50 -5.20 -27.94 -4.91
N GLU A 51 -4.77 -26.81 -5.44
CA GLU A 51 -3.49 -26.20 -5.11
C GLU A 51 -3.69 -24.81 -4.48
N PRO A 52 -2.76 -24.36 -3.60
CA PRO A 52 -2.80 -23.02 -3.05
C PRO A 52 -2.46 -21.99 -4.14
N MET A 53 -3.32 -20.99 -4.31
CA MET A 53 -3.15 -19.87 -5.22
C MET A 53 -3.47 -18.57 -4.51
N THR A 54 -3.14 -17.44 -5.11
CA THR A 54 -3.56 -16.12 -4.64
C THR A 54 -4.77 -15.65 -5.43
N GLN A 55 -5.84 -15.29 -4.71
CA GLN A 55 -6.91 -14.50 -5.27
C GLN A 55 -6.61 -13.02 -4.99
N THR A 56 -6.42 -12.24 -6.05
CA THR A 56 -6.36 -10.79 -5.98
C THR A 56 -7.67 -10.21 -6.46
N THR A 57 -8.28 -9.35 -5.65
CA THR A 57 -9.44 -8.57 -6.05
C THR A 57 -9.07 -7.10 -6.13
N LEU A 58 -9.25 -6.49 -7.30
CA LEU A 58 -9.02 -5.07 -7.54
C LEU A 58 -10.36 -4.35 -7.69
N TYR A 59 -10.55 -3.25 -6.95
CA TYR A 59 -11.76 -2.45 -7.01
C TYR A 59 -11.48 -1.16 -7.77
N PHE A 60 -12.17 -0.99 -8.89
CA PHE A 60 -12.02 0.13 -9.81
C PHE A 60 -13.25 1.02 -9.72
N GLY A 61 -13.08 2.24 -9.19
CA GLY A 61 -14.13 3.26 -9.19
C GLY A 61 -14.43 3.76 -10.60
N LEU A 62 -15.69 4.02 -10.90
CA LEU A 62 -16.11 4.50 -12.20
C LEU A 62 -16.36 6.01 -12.27
N ASN A 63 -16.37 6.71 -11.14
CA ASN A 63 -16.52 8.16 -11.12
C ASN A 63 -15.17 8.85 -11.40
N ARG A 64 -15.18 9.81 -12.34
CA ARG A 64 -14.02 10.69 -12.54
C ARG A 64 -14.11 11.90 -11.61
N PRO A 65 -12.99 12.45 -11.12
CA PRO A 65 -12.99 13.70 -10.37
C PRO A 65 -13.61 14.86 -11.16
N HIS A 66 -13.38 14.85 -12.47
CA HIS A 66 -13.90 15.84 -13.40
C HIS A 66 -14.35 15.13 -14.69
N GLY A 67 -15.64 15.27 -15.01
CA GLY A 67 -16.19 14.69 -16.24
C GLY A 67 -17.20 13.57 -16.01
N PRO A 68 -17.64 12.91 -17.07
CA PRO A 68 -18.63 11.87 -16.99
C PRO A 68 -18.06 10.59 -16.37
N THR A 69 -18.93 9.78 -15.77
CA THR A 69 -18.63 8.43 -15.30
C THR A 69 -17.98 7.60 -16.42
N ILE A 70 -17.03 6.75 -16.07
CA ILE A 70 -16.40 5.80 -17.00
C ILE A 70 -17.49 4.90 -17.57
N SER A 71 -17.64 4.93 -18.89
CA SER A 71 -18.67 4.18 -19.61
C SER A 71 -18.33 2.68 -19.65
N ILE A 72 -19.37 1.87 -19.96
CA ILE A 72 -19.19 0.43 -20.16
C ILE A 72 -18.20 0.16 -21.30
N ALA A 73 -18.23 0.95 -22.38
CA ALA A 73 -17.35 0.78 -23.52
C ALA A 73 -15.88 1.09 -23.17
N GLU A 74 -15.62 2.14 -22.38
CA GLU A 74 -14.28 2.48 -21.90
C GLU A 74 -13.74 1.42 -20.94
N TRP A 75 -14.58 0.93 -20.04
CA TRP A 75 -14.23 -0.17 -19.16
C TRP A 75 -13.89 -1.43 -19.95
N GLN A 76 -14.74 -1.81 -20.91
CA GLN A 76 -14.51 -3.00 -21.73
C GLN A 76 -13.20 -2.88 -22.53
N SER A 77 -12.96 -1.72 -23.13
CA SER A 77 -11.68 -1.45 -23.81
C SER A 77 -10.46 -1.61 -22.91
N PHE A 78 -10.56 -1.16 -21.65
CA PHE A 78 -9.50 -1.38 -20.66
C PHE A 78 -9.32 -2.87 -20.35
N VAL A 79 -10.41 -3.62 -20.17
CA VAL A 79 -10.35 -5.06 -19.93
C VAL A 79 -9.69 -5.79 -21.09
N ASP A 80 -10.08 -5.49 -22.31
CA ASP A 80 -9.57 -6.16 -23.51
C ASP A 80 -8.09 -5.89 -23.76
N ASN A 81 -7.67 -4.63 -23.61
CA ASN A 81 -6.34 -4.20 -23.99
C ASN A 81 -5.31 -4.29 -22.85
N ASP A 82 -5.73 -4.03 -21.61
CA ASP A 82 -4.82 -3.92 -20.49
C ASP A 82 -4.91 -5.10 -19.51
N VAL A 83 -6.10 -5.65 -19.26
CA VAL A 83 -6.27 -6.75 -18.30
C VAL A 83 -5.98 -8.09 -18.96
N THR A 84 -6.70 -8.45 -20.01
CA THR A 84 -6.65 -9.77 -20.65
C THR A 84 -5.23 -10.09 -21.16
N SER A 85 -4.50 -9.09 -21.66
CA SER A 85 -3.13 -9.25 -22.13
C SER A 85 -2.14 -9.66 -21.03
N ARG A 86 -2.43 -9.32 -19.77
CA ARG A 86 -1.59 -9.63 -18.59
C ARG A 86 -2.05 -10.86 -17.81
N PHE A 87 -3.35 -11.15 -17.89
CA PHE A 87 -4.02 -12.21 -17.13
C PHE A 87 -4.84 -13.12 -18.04
N ASN A 88 -4.15 -13.74 -18.99
CA ASN A 88 -4.75 -14.63 -20.00
C ASN A 88 -5.23 -15.97 -19.44
N GLU A 89 -4.86 -16.31 -18.20
CA GLU A 89 -5.29 -17.52 -17.51
C GLU A 89 -6.76 -17.45 -17.07
N GLY A 90 -7.32 -16.25 -16.99
CA GLY A 90 -8.71 -16.00 -16.65
C GLY A 90 -8.89 -14.83 -15.70
N LEU A 91 -10.06 -14.22 -15.80
CA LEU A 91 -10.48 -13.13 -14.95
C LEU A 91 -11.99 -13.14 -14.76
N THR A 92 -12.47 -12.58 -13.66
CA THR A 92 -13.91 -12.38 -13.44
C THR A 92 -14.16 -10.92 -13.09
N VAL A 93 -15.15 -10.31 -13.74
CA VAL A 93 -15.58 -8.94 -13.43
C VAL A 93 -16.96 -8.98 -12.78
N ILE A 94 -17.09 -8.28 -11.66
CA ILE A 94 -18.33 -8.15 -10.90
C ILE A 94 -18.70 -6.67 -10.82
N ASP A 95 -19.95 -6.34 -11.12
CA ASP A 95 -20.49 -5.01 -10.87
C ASP A 95 -20.67 -4.79 -9.37
N ALA A 96 -20.13 -3.69 -8.88
CA ALA A 96 -20.13 -3.36 -7.47
C ALA A 96 -20.54 -1.90 -7.23
N LYS A 97 -20.84 -1.58 -5.99
CA LYS A 97 -21.13 -0.22 -5.52
C LYS A 97 -20.34 0.04 -4.25
N GLY A 98 -19.58 1.12 -4.26
CA GLY A 98 -18.85 1.60 -3.10
C GLY A 98 -19.57 2.75 -2.40
N GLN A 99 -19.32 2.88 -1.11
CA GLN A 99 -19.79 4.00 -0.31
C GLN A 99 -18.77 4.29 0.79
N TRP A 100 -18.41 5.55 0.96
CA TRP A 100 -17.51 5.98 2.04
C TRP A 100 -17.86 7.37 2.53
N LEU A 101 -17.38 7.72 3.72
CA LEU A 101 -17.47 9.07 4.25
C LEU A 101 -16.29 9.90 3.70
N GLY A 102 -16.59 10.87 2.88
CA GLY A 102 -15.58 11.79 2.35
C GLY A 102 -15.01 12.73 3.41
N ASN A 103 -13.87 13.34 3.13
CA ASN A 103 -13.20 14.30 4.03
C ASN A 103 -14.05 15.54 4.32
N ASN A 104 -15.06 15.82 3.51
CA ASN A 104 -16.05 16.90 3.70
C ASN A 104 -17.24 16.49 4.60
N GLY A 105 -17.21 15.31 5.21
CA GLY A 105 -18.29 14.79 6.05
C GLY A 105 -19.52 14.29 5.27
N GLN A 106 -19.45 14.22 3.95
CA GLN A 106 -20.56 13.75 3.12
C GLN A 106 -20.31 12.31 2.66
N VAL A 107 -21.39 11.54 2.54
CA VAL A 107 -21.34 10.18 2.02
C VAL A 107 -21.17 10.23 0.49
N ALA A 108 -20.03 9.75 0.02
CA ALA A 108 -19.77 9.50 -1.39
C ALA A 108 -20.31 8.11 -1.77
N LYS A 109 -20.98 8.04 -2.92
CA LYS A 109 -21.49 6.79 -3.51
C LYS A 109 -20.92 6.65 -4.91
N GLU A 110 -20.44 5.47 -5.23
CA GLU A 110 -19.78 5.22 -6.50
C GLU A 110 -20.14 3.85 -7.06
N SER A 111 -20.44 3.79 -8.36
CA SER A 111 -20.42 2.53 -9.10
C SER A 111 -18.97 2.10 -9.32
N SER A 112 -18.71 0.82 -9.19
CA SER A 112 -17.37 0.26 -9.33
C SER A 112 -17.39 -1.11 -10.00
N LYS A 113 -16.22 -1.56 -10.43
CA LYS A 113 -15.99 -2.92 -10.91
C LYS A 113 -15.04 -3.63 -9.95
N ALA A 114 -15.37 -4.84 -9.56
CA ALA A 114 -14.44 -5.73 -8.86
C ALA A 114 -13.88 -6.73 -9.88
N LEU A 115 -12.58 -6.66 -10.12
CA LEU A 115 -11.86 -7.61 -10.96
C LEU A 115 -11.22 -8.65 -10.05
N VAL A 116 -11.63 -9.89 -10.21
CA VAL A 116 -11.09 -11.04 -9.48
C VAL A 116 -10.14 -11.79 -10.39
N LEU A 117 -8.90 -11.95 -9.91
CA LEU A 117 -7.82 -12.69 -10.54
C LEU A 117 -7.42 -13.83 -9.62
N ILE A 118 -7.26 -15.04 -10.15
CA ILE A 118 -6.68 -16.16 -9.43
C ILE A 118 -5.37 -16.52 -10.13
N HIS A 119 -4.26 -16.50 -9.39
CA HIS A 119 -2.93 -16.65 -9.99
C HIS A 119 -1.94 -17.30 -9.03
N LYS A 120 -0.87 -17.86 -9.60
CA LYS A 120 0.33 -18.26 -8.87
C LYS A 120 1.22 -17.04 -8.59
N ASP A 121 2.25 -17.24 -7.79
CA ASP A 121 3.24 -16.19 -7.50
C ASP A 121 3.86 -15.59 -8.78
N GLY A 122 4.39 -14.38 -8.67
CA GLY A 122 5.08 -13.68 -9.76
C GLY A 122 4.20 -12.75 -10.59
N LYS A 123 2.96 -12.49 -10.20
CA LYS A 123 2.07 -11.53 -10.89
C LYS A 123 2.11 -10.11 -10.29
N GLU A 124 2.93 -9.86 -9.27
CA GLU A 124 2.98 -8.60 -8.53
C GLU A 124 3.16 -7.38 -9.43
N ASP A 125 4.20 -7.40 -10.27
CA ASP A 125 4.51 -6.28 -11.17
C ASP A 125 3.38 -6.04 -12.20
N ALA A 126 2.76 -7.10 -12.70
CA ALA A 126 1.64 -7.00 -13.62
C ALA A 126 0.40 -6.37 -12.98
N ILE A 127 0.12 -6.72 -11.71
CA ILE A 127 -0.99 -6.16 -10.93
C ILE A 127 -0.75 -4.66 -10.66
N GLU A 128 0.46 -4.29 -10.22
CA GLU A 128 0.79 -2.88 -9.96
C GLU A 128 0.82 -2.03 -11.25
N ALA A 129 1.31 -2.59 -12.35
CA ALA A 129 1.24 -1.93 -13.65
C ALA A 129 -0.21 -1.69 -14.09
N LEU A 130 -1.11 -2.66 -13.88
CA LEU A 130 -2.53 -2.53 -14.18
C LEU A 130 -3.20 -1.43 -13.35
N ARG A 131 -2.96 -1.40 -12.04
CA ARG A 131 -3.46 -0.37 -11.12
C ARG A 131 -2.97 1.03 -11.54
N SER A 132 -1.69 1.16 -11.85
CA SER A 132 -1.09 2.40 -12.30
C SER A 132 -1.68 2.87 -13.63
N ARG A 133 -1.86 1.95 -14.58
CA ARG A 133 -2.46 2.24 -15.88
C ARG A 133 -3.88 2.78 -15.75
N TYR A 134 -4.72 2.14 -14.93
CA TYR A 134 -6.09 2.60 -14.68
C TYR A 134 -6.14 4.01 -14.08
N LYS A 135 -5.33 4.26 -13.05
CA LYS A 135 -5.23 5.58 -12.42
C LYS A 135 -4.86 6.68 -13.42
N GLN A 136 -3.89 6.41 -14.29
CA GLN A 136 -3.45 7.37 -15.30
C GLN A 136 -4.52 7.60 -16.39
N GLN A 137 -5.11 6.52 -16.90
CA GLN A 137 -6.06 6.59 -18.02
C GLN A 137 -7.36 7.28 -17.63
N PHE A 138 -7.83 7.06 -16.41
CA PHE A 138 -9.15 7.49 -15.94
C PHE A 138 -9.10 8.58 -14.85
N ALA A 139 -7.93 9.14 -14.59
CA ALA A 139 -7.71 10.16 -13.55
C ALA A 139 -8.20 9.71 -12.17
N GLN A 140 -7.95 8.43 -11.81
CA GLN A 140 -8.33 7.88 -10.52
C GLN A 140 -7.22 8.07 -9.48
N GLU A 141 -7.60 8.37 -8.25
CA GLU A 141 -6.64 8.53 -7.14
C GLU A 141 -6.09 7.17 -6.69
N SER A 142 -6.95 6.16 -6.63
CA SER A 142 -6.59 4.85 -6.12
C SER A 142 -7.33 3.71 -6.80
N VAL A 143 -6.77 2.52 -6.68
CA VAL A 143 -7.42 1.24 -6.96
C VAL A 143 -7.17 0.37 -5.74
N MET A 144 -8.22 0.00 -5.01
CA MET A 144 -8.08 -0.86 -3.84
C MET A 144 -7.72 -2.28 -4.28
N ARG A 145 -6.78 -2.90 -3.56
CA ARG A 145 -6.35 -4.28 -3.77
C ARG A 145 -6.56 -5.08 -2.50
N VAL A 146 -7.09 -6.28 -2.66
CA VAL A 146 -7.25 -7.27 -1.59
C VAL A 146 -6.69 -8.60 -2.07
N ASP A 147 -5.78 -9.19 -1.31
CA ASP A 147 -5.22 -10.50 -1.60
C ASP A 147 -5.63 -11.50 -0.52
N THR A 148 -5.92 -12.72 -0.95
CA THR A 148 -6.16 -13.84 -0.05
C THR A 148 -5.65 -15.13 -0.66
N THR A 149 -5.15 -16.03 0.18
CA THR A 149 -4.80 -17.39 -0.25
C THR A 149 -6.06 -18.23 -0.38
N VAL A 150 -6.21 -18.91 -1.50
CA VAL A 150 -7.35 -19.77 -1.81
C VAL A 150 -6.86 -21.14 -2.27
N CYS A 151 -7.70 -22.16 -2.09
CA CYS A 151 -7.47 -23.49 -2.66
C CYS A 151 -8.28 -23.59 -3.96
N VAL A 152 -7.63 -23.91 -5.06
CA VAL A 152 -8.25 -23.94 -6.39
C VAL A 152 -8.14 -25.34 -6.98
N ASP A 153 -9.27 -25.88 -7.43
CA ASP A 153 -9.40 -27.19 -8.07
C ASP A 153 -10.24 -26.98 -9.37
N PHE A 154 -9.74 -27.50 -10.51
CA PHE A 154 -10.38 -27.37 -11.83
C PHE A 154 -10.91 -28.70 -12.32
#